data_aadafe678dfd9248b71880524f51921e
#
_entry.id   aadafe678dfd9248b71880524f51921e
#
_cell.length_a   1.000
_cell.length_b   1.000
_cell.length_c   1.000
_cell.angle_alpha   90.00
_cell.angle_beta   90.00
_cell.angle_gamma   90.00
#
_symmetry.space_group_name_H-M   'P 1'
#
loop_
_entity.id
_entity.type
_entity.pdbx_description
1 polymer ?
#
loop_
_entity_poly.entity_id
_entity_poly.type
_entity_poly.pdbx_seq_one_letter_code
_entity_poly.pdbx_strand_id
1 'polypeptide(L)'
;QHSPVEPELRLIPHPVLWKKESGTCDLSHGFCLPQTPPAEIQKLIHAFSSLINRYAFKDTLSSAGVTIHFENLQQKVKDEAYELEIKEESVSIRASAYNGFFYALISLLQLKESGDGIIPCGRIEDSPRFSWRGQHLDCARHYYEVDSILRLLDLMSFLKLNRFHWHLIDDEAFRLELSSVPELAARTGMRGHGCTIPGVFGGSKGPTGGTYSAEDVSRIIEHASSLGISVMPEIEIPAHSLALLKVIPEMRDPEDKSFEVSVQGYSENTIN
;
A
#
# COMPACT_ATOMS: atom_id res chain seq x y z
N GLN A 1 -35.78 28.25 4.51
CA GLN A 1 -35.97 27.04 3.68
C GLN A 1 -34.62 26.36 3.59
N HIS A 2 -34.40 25.32 4.41
CA HIS A 2 -33.24 24.46 4.25
C HIS A 2 -33.49 23.61 3.00
N SER A 3 -32.67 23.79 1.97
CA SER A 3 -32.56 22.81 0.87
C SER A 3 -32.27 21.46 1.51
N PRO A 4 -32.91 20.35 1.09
CA PRO A 4 -32.55 19.03 1.56
C PRO A 4 -31.08 18.82 1.23
N VAL A 5 -30.27 18.55 2.25
CA VAL A 5 -28.87 18.15 2.07
C VAL A 5 -28.94 16.86 1.24
N GLU A 6 -28.46 16.91 -0.01
CA GLU A 6 -28.31 15.70 -0.82
C GLU A 6 -27.48 14.69 -0.01
N PRO A 7 -27.86 13.40 -0.02
CA PRO A 7 -27.08 12.39 0.67
C PRO A 7 -25.65 12.41 0.10
N GLU A 8 -24.73 12.81 0.96
CA GLU A 8 -23.32 12.94 0.61
C GLU A 8 -22.79 11.57 0.23
N LEU A 9 -22.11 11.50 -0.93
CA LEU A 9 -21.53 10.26 -1.41
C LEU A 9 -20.40 9.82 -0.47
N ARG A 10 -20.55 8.68 0.18
CA ARG A 10 -19.58 8.19 1.18
C ARG A 10 -18.40 7.48 0.52
N LEU A 11 -17.49 8.25 -0.06
CA LEU A 11 -16.24 7.78 -0.65
C LEU A 11 -15.03 8.46 -0.03
N ILE A 12 -13.97 7.70 0.18
CA ILE A 12 -12.67 8.18 0.68
C ILE A 12 -11.57 7.68 -0.28
N PRO A 13 -10.83 8.60 -0.93
CA PRO A 13 -11.05 10.05 -1.05
C PRO A 13 -12.37 10.40 -1.74
N HIS A 14 -12.89 11.61 -1.49
CA HIS A 14 -14.05 12.11 -2.22
C HIS A 14 -13.71 12.32 -3.70
N PRO A 15 -14.56 11.88 -4.65
CA PRO A 15 -14.28 11.99 -6.07
C PRO A 15 -14.29 13.44 -6.57
N VAL A 16 -13.66 13.68 -7.71
CA VAL A 16 -13.60 15.01 -8.34
C VAL A 16 -14.99 15.47 -8.76
N LEU A 17 -15.80 14.57 -9.32
CA LEU A 17 -17.16 14.85 -9.74
C LEU A 17 -18.10 13.71 -9.34
N TRP A 18 -19.23 14.08 -8.77
CA TRP A 18 -20.39 13.23 -8.61
C TRP A 18 -21.62 13.90 -9.23
N LYS A 19 -22.26 13.25 -10.17
CA LYS A 19 -23.53 13.69 -10.78
C LYS A 19 -24.57 12.63 -10.53
N LYS A 20 -25.47 12.89 -9.60
CA LYS A 20 -26.61 12.01 -9.29
C LYS A 20 -27.62 12.03 -10.43
N GLU A 21 -28.20 10.88 -10.71
CA GLU A 21 -29.29 10.68 -11.66
C GLU A 21 -30.49 10.03 -10.95
N SER A 22 -31.62 9.90 -11.64
CA SER A 22 -32.81 9.23 -11.12
C SER A 22 -32.58 7.71 -11.01
N GLY A 23 -33.22 7.08 -10.02
CA GLY A 23 -33.12 5.65 -9.77
C GLY A 23 -32.06 5.27 -8.72
N THR A 24 -32.03 4.00 -8.37
CA THR A 24 -31.08 3.39 -7.42
C THR A 24 -30.54 2.10 -7.99
N CYS A 25 -29.30 1.79 -7.66
CA CYS A 25 -28.63 0.55 -7.98
C CYS A 25 -28.50 -0.28 -6.70
N ASP A 26 -28.97 -1.53 -6.74
CA ASP A 26 -28.89 -2.44 -5.61
C ASP A 26 -27.63 -3.32 -5.70
N LEU A 27 -26.62 -2.98 -4.93
CA LEU A 27 -25.36 -3.72 -4.79
C LEU A 27 -25.40 -4.74 -3.64
N SER A 28 -26.54 -4.94 -2.96
CA SER A 28 -26.62 -5.84 -1.79
C SER A 28 -26.28 -7.30 -2.16
N HIS A 29 -26.55 -7.70 -3.42
CA HIS A 29 -26.20 -9.00 -3.98
C HIS A 29 -24.79 -9.04 -4.63
N GLY A 30 -24.00 -7.98 -4.48
CA GLY A 30 -22.61 -7.91 -4.98
C GLY A 30 -22.48 -7.55 -6.45
N PHE A 31 -21.31 -7.88 -7.01
CA PHE A 31 -20.90 -7.57 -8.38
C PHE A 31 -20.78 -8.84 -9.20
N CYS A 32 -21.36 -8.83 -10.39
CA CYS A 32 -21.14 -9.85 -11.41
C CYS A 32 -20.02 -9.39 -12.34
N LEU A 33 -18.84 -9.98 -12.20
CA LEU A 33 -17.68 -9.68 -13.05
C LEU A 33 -17.70 -10.56 -14.31
N PRO A 34 -17.10 -10.08 -15.44
CA PRO A 34 -17.07 -10.87 -16.68
C PRO A 34 -16.29 -12.16 -16.50
N GLN A 35 -16.81 -13.26 -17.08
CA GLN A 35 -16.18 -14.60 -16.97
C GLN A 35 -14.92 -14.74 -17.82
N THR A 36 -14.85 -14.04 -18.95
CA THR A 36 -13.71 -14.08 -19.89
C THR A 36 -13.19 -12.68 -20.20
N PRO A 37 -12.60 -11.99 -19.20
CA PRO A 37 -12.07 -10.64 -19.40
C PRO A 37 -10.74 -10.67 -20.15
N PRO A 38 -10.29 -9.56 -20.76
CA PRO A 38 -8.91 -9.40 -21.23
C PRO A 38 -7.90 -9.71 -20.12
N ALA A 39 -6.68 -10.15 -20.51
CA ALA A 39 -5.66 -10.61 -19.55
C ALA A 39 -5.31 -9.59 -18.45
N GLU A 40 -5.30 -8.29 -18.77
CA GLU A 40 -5.05 -7.22 -17.80
C GLU A 40 -6.17 -7.12 -16.77
N ILE A 41 -7.42 -7.22 -17.22
CA ILE A 41 -8.60 -7.20 -16.35
C ILE A 41 -8.69 -8.50 -15.54
N GLN A 42 -8.20 -9.62 -16.05
CA GLN A 42 -8.15 -10.89 -15.31
C GLN A 42 -7.21 -10.77 -14.09
N LYS A 43 -6.04 -10.17 -14.25
CA LYS A 43 -5.10 -9.90 -13.13
C LYS A 43 -5.73 -8.98 -12.08
N LEU A 44 -6.41 -7.94 -12.55
CA LEU A 44 -7.14 -7.00 -11.69
C LEU A 44 -8.22 -7.71 -10.86
N ILE A 45 -9.05 -8.53 -11.49
CA ILE A 45 -10.12 -9.30 -10.84
C ILE A 45 -9.52 -10.24 -9.79
N HIS A 46 -8.40 -10.90 -10.12
CA HIS A 46 -7.72 -11.78 -9.17
C HIS A 46 -7.21 -11.01 -7.93
N ALA A 47 -6.54 -9.87 -8.12
CA ALA A 47 -6.05 -9.04 -7.04
C ALA A 47 -7.20 -8.51 -6.15
N PHE A 48 -8.25 -8.00 -6.77
CA PHE A 48 -9.44 -7.52 -6.07
C PHE A 48 -10.15 -8.64 -5.31
N SER A 49 -10.32 -9.81 -5.93
CA SER A 49 -10.93 -10.99 -5.27
C SER A 49 -10.12 -11.46 -4.07
N SER A 50 -8.80 -11.48 -4.18
CA SER A 50 -7.90 -11.84 -3.07
C SER A 50 -8.04 -10.84 -1.91
N LEU A 51 -8.11 -9.55 -2.23
CA LEU A 51 -8.26 -8.47 -1.25
C LEU A 51 -9.58 -8.60 -0.48
N ILE A 52 -10.72 -8.71 -1.17
CA ILE A 52 -12.04 -8.81 -0.53
C ILE A 52 -12.20 -10.10 0.29
N ASN A 53 -11.65 -11.23 -0.17
CA ASN A 53 -11.68 -12.48 0.57
C ASN A 53 -10.89 -12.43 1.86
N ARG A 54 -9.73 -11.74 1.87
CA ARG A 54 -8.89 -11.58 3.06
C ARG A 54 -9.60 -10.84 4.20
N TYR A 55 -10.45 -9.89 3.88
CA TYR A 55 -11.19 -9.08 4.86
C TYR A 55 -12.65 -9.51 5.02
N ALA A 56 -13.01 -10.67 4.44
CA ALA A 56 -14.34 -11.24 4.55
C ALA A 56 -15.48 -10.27 4.16
N PHE A 57 -15.26 -9.44 3.13
CA PHE A 57 -16.34 -8.68 2.51
C PHE A 57 -17.32 -9.63 1.83
N LYS A 58 -18.36 -10.00 2.58
CA LYS A 58 -19.36 -11.00 2.14
C LYS A 58 -20.17 -10.46 0.97
N ASP A 59 -20.60 -11.38 0.14
CA ASP A 59 -21.50 -11.10 -0.98
C ASP A 59 -21.03 -9.98 -1.92
N THR A 60 -19.70 -9.80 -2.03
CA THR A 60 -19.14 -8.78 -2.93
C THR A 60 -19.07 -9.28 -4.37
N LEU A 61 -18.74 -10.55 -4.60
CA LEU A 61 -18.72 -11.15 -5.92
C LEU A 61 -19.80 -12.22 -6.02
N SER A 62 -20.73 -12.05 -6.97
CA SER A 62 -21.88 -12.91 -7.13
C SER A 62 -22.36 -12.93 -8.58
N SER A 63 -22.79 -14.10 -9.08
CA SER A 63 -23.43 -14.20 -10.39
C SER A 63 -24.82 -13.56 -10.46
N ALA A 64 -25.46 -13.33 -9.30
CA ALA A 64 -26.73 -12.64 -9.18
C ALA A 64 -26.57 -11.12 -8.91
N GLY A 65 -25.33 -10.65 -8.79
CA GLY A 65 -25.04 -9.25 -8.53
C GLY A 65 -25.17 -8.36 -9.77
N VAL A 66 -24.97 -7.07 -9.55
CA VAL A 66 -24.97 -6.05 -10.60
C VAL A 66 -23.84 -6.30 -11.59
N THR A 67 -24.14 -6.28 -12.88
CA THR A 67 -23.16 -6.57 -13.94
C THR A 67 -22.15 -5.42 -14.06
N ILE A 68 -20.87 -5.75 -14.02
CA ILE A 68 -19.77 -4.79 -14.20
C ILE A 68 -19.22 -4.91 -15.62
N HIS A 69 -19.19 -3.79 -16.34
CA HIS A 69 -18.57 -3.65 -17.65
C HIS A 69 -17.27 -2.86 -17.54
N PHE A 70 -16.20 -3.35 -18.21
CA PHE A 70 -14.93 -2.67 -18.30
C PHE A 70 -14.72 -2.13 -19.72
N GLU A 71 -14.44 -0.86 -19.83
CA GLU A 71 -14.24 -0.16 -21.10
C GLU A 71 -12.97 0.69 -21.05
N ASN A 72 -12.18 0.66 -22.10
CA ASN A 72 -10.99 1.50 -22.19
C ASN A 72 -11.38 2.94 -22.57
N LEU A 73 -10.89 3.92 -21.82
CA LEU A 73 -10.95 5.32 -22.23
C LEU A 73 -10.04 5.54 -23.43
N GLN A 74 -10.61 6.02 -24.54
CA GLN A 74 -9.87 6.28 -25.77
C GLN A 74 -8.99 7.53 -25.70
N GLN A 75 -9.27 8.44 -24.77
CA GLN A 75 -8.45 9.63 -24.54
C GLN A 75 -7.36 9.31 -23.53
N LYS A 76 -6.14 9.81 -23.77
CA LYS A 76 -5.01 9.69 -22.87
C LYS A 76 -5.25 10.56 -21.63
N VAL A 77 -5.94 9.99 -20.65
CA VAL A 77 -6.11 10.55 -19.31
C VAL A 77 -4.98 10.07 -18.37
N LYS A 78 -4.91 10.62 -17.16
CA LYS A 78 -3.96 10.13 -16.14
C LYS A 78 -4.19 8.63 -15.87
N ASP A 79 -3.14 7.86 -15.72
CA ASP A 79 -3.20 6.40 -15.55
C ASP A 79 -4.06 5.93 -14.36
N GLU A 80 -4.28 6.80 -13.39
CA GLU A 80 -5.08 6.52 -12.19
C GLU A 80 -6.50 7.11 -12.26
N ALA A 81 -6.86 7.77 -13.37
CA ALA A 81 -8.19 8.33 -13.55
C ALA A 81 -9.19 7.24 -13.96
N TYR A 82 -10.44 7.40 -13.52
CA TYR A 82 -11.53 6.52 -13.89
C TYR A 82 -12.87 7.24 -13.94
N GLU A 83 -13.82 6.63 -14.64
CA GLU A 83 -15.21 6.99 -14.65
C GLU A 83 -16.06 5.79 -14.23
N LEU A 84 -17.09 6.03 -13.43
CA LEU A 84 -18.15 5.08 -13.13
C LEU A 84 -19.46 5.64 -13.64
N GLU A 85 -20.17 4.84 -14.42
CA GLU A 85 -21.56 5.09 -14.80
C GLU A 85 -22.41 4.02 -14.11
N ILE A 86 -23.23 4.45 -13.14
CA ILE A 86 -24.03 3.57 -12.26
C ILE A 86 -25.47 3.64 -12.73
N LYS A 87 -26.00 2.51 -13.20
CA LYS A 87 -27.39 2.30 -13.60
C LYS A 87 -28.05 1.28 -12.67
N GLU A 88 -29.36 1.12 -12.76
CA GLU A 88 -30.12 0.24 -11.87
C GLU A 88 -29.62 -1.22 -11.88
N GLU A 89 -29.24 -1.76 -13.05
CA GLU A 89 -28.85 -3.17 -13.20
C GLU A 89 -27.40 -3.38 -13.66
N SER A 90 -26.63 -2.30 -13.90
CA SER A 90 -25.26 -2.39 -14.40
C SER A 90 -24.40 -1.22 -13.98
N VAL A 91 -23.10 -1.47 -13.90
CA VAL A 91 -22.09 -0.41 -13.72
C VAL A 91 -21.05 -0.53 -14.82
N SER A 92 -20.80 0.57 -15.52
CA SER A 92 -19.69 0.66 -16.47
C SER A 92 -18.50 1.36 -15.81
N ILE A 93 -17.36 0.71 -15.88
CA ILE A 93 -16.06 1.24 -15.41
C ILE A 93 -15.23 1.61 -16.63
N ARG A 94 -14.83 2.87 -16.75
CA ARG A 94 -13.96 3.37 -17.82
C ARG A 94 -12.66 3.87 -17.23
N ALA A 95 -11.54 3.37 -17.73
CA ALA A 95 -10.20 3.81 -17.35
C ALA A 95 -9.22 3.59 -18.52
N SER A 96 -8.02 4.15 -18.42
CA SER A 96 -6.97 3.98 -19.45
C SER A 96 -5.86 3.01 -19.00
N ALA A 97 -5.80 2.67 -17.70
CA ALA A 97 -4.76 1.82 -17.15
C ALA A 97 -5.25 1.02 -15.92
N TYR A 98 -4.44 0.04 -15.52
CA TYR A 98 -4.71 -0.86 -14.40
C TYR A 98 -5.19 -0.15 -13.12
N ASN A 99 -4.46 0.88 -12.69
CA ASN A 99 -4.76 1.57 -11.44
C ASN A 99 -6.11 2.29 -11.47
N GLY A 100 -6.49 2.87 -12.61
CA GLY A 100 -7.81 3.49 -12.78
C GLY A 100 -8.94 2.47 -12.59
N PHE A 101 -8.84 1.29 -13.21
CA PHE A 101 -9.80 0.20 -13.03
C PHE A 101 -9.83 -0.30 -11.60
N PHE A 102 -8.66 -0.46 -10.96
CA PHE A 102 -8.57 -0.92 -9.58
C PHE A 102 -9.24 0.06 -8.61
N TYR A 103 -8.97 1.36 -8.75
CA TYR A 103 -9.56 2.39 -7.90
C TYR A 103 -11.07 2.54 -8.11
N ALA A 104 -11.56 2.27 -9.32
CA ALA A 104 -12.98 2.22 -9.57
C ALA A 104 -13.66 1.06 -8.80
N LEU A 105 -13.05 -0.13 -8.80
CA LEU A 105 -13.55 -1.27 -8.01
C LEU A 105 -13.50 -0.99 -6.50
N ILE A 106 -12.44 -0.35 -6.01
CA ILE A 106 -12.37 0.08 -4.60
C ILE A 106 -13.49 1.07 -4.28
N SER A 107 -13.79 2.01 -5.17
CA SER A 107 -14.90 2.94 -4.98
C SER A 107 -16.25 2.24 -4.94
N LEU A 108 -16.49 1.27 -5.81
CA LEU A 108 -17.72 0.46 -5.77
C LEU A 108 -17.84 -0.35 -4.48
N LEU A 109 -16.73 -0.91 -3.99
CA LEU A 109 -16.70 -1.61 -2.70
C LEU A 109 -17.06 -0.66 -1.55
N GLN A 110 -16.48 0.54 -1.50
CA GLN A 110 -16.80 1.53 -0.48
C GLN A 110 -18.27 1.97 -0.54
N LEU A 111 -18.81 2.16 -1.74
CA LEU A 111 -20.23 2.52 -1.92
C LEU A 111 -21.15 1.41 -1.43
N LYS A 112 -20.85 0.15 -1.78
CA LYS A 112 -21.61 -1.02 -1.31
C LYS A 112 -21.63 -1.09 0.22
N GLU A 113 -20.46 -0.98 0.85
CA GLU A 113 -20.34 -1.14 2.30
C GLU A 113 -20.89 0.06 3.10
N SER A 114 -20.89 1.28 2.53
CA SER A 114 -21.35 2.48 3.20
C SER A 114 -22.84 2.79 3.04
N GLY A 115 -23.53 2.16 2.08
CA GLY A 115 -24.93 2.45 1.71
C GLY A 115 -25.89 1.32 1.94
N ASP A 116 -25.58 0.36 2.80
CA ASP A 116 -26.37 -0.89 2.96
C ASP A 116 -26.66 -1.60 1.61
N GLY A 117 -25.75 -1.42 0.65
CA GLY A 117 -25.84 -1.97 -0.69
C GLY A 117 -26.72 -1.18 -1.68
N ILE A 118 -27.50 -0.21 -1.25
CA ILE A 118 -28.36 0.57 -2.15
C ILE A 118 -27.76 1.96 -2.36
N ILE A 119 -27.37 2.24 -3.61
CA ILE A 119 -26.74 3.50 -3.99
C ILE A 119 -27.54 4.24 -5.07
N PRO A 120 -27.49 5.58 -5.15
CA PRO A 120 -28.13 6.30 -6.23
C PRO A 120 -27.46 6.03 -7.58
N CYS A 121 -28.25 5.99 -8.65
CA CYS A 121 -27.72 6.02 -10.01
C CYS A 121 -27.03 7.35 -10.28
N GLY A 122 -26.03 7.33 -11.20
CA GLY A 122 -25.32 8.53 -11.57
C GLY A 122 -23.93 8.27 -12.14
N ARG A 123 -23.15 9.34 -12.28
CA ARG A 123 -21.80 9.31 -12.84
C ARG A 123 -20.78 9.86 -11.85
N ILE A 124 -19.72 9.10 -11.64
CA ILE A 124 -18.53 9.52 -10.91
C ILE A 124 -17.40 9.71 -11.93
N GLU A 125 -16.69 10.83 -11.82
CA GLU A 125 -15.40 11.04 -12.48
C GLU A 125 -14.39 11.33 -11.38
N ASP A 126 -13.27 10.57 -11.39
CA ASP A 126 -12.25 10.73 -10.39
C ASP A 126 -10.85 10.64 -10.98
N SER A 127 -9.96 11.40 -10.42
CA SER A 127 -8.53 11.35 -10.71
C SER A 127 -7.75 11.89 -9.53
N PRO A 128 -6.57 11.34 -9.22
CA PRO A 128 -5.80 11.81 -8.08
C PRO A 128 -5.44 13.28 -8.21
N ARG A 129 -5.66 14.02 -7.13
CA ARG A 129 -5.19 15.40 -6.99
C ARG A 129 -3.67 15.46 -6.94
N PHE A 130 -3.04 14.50 -6.23
CA PHE A 130 -1.60 14.36 -6.09
C PHE A 130 -1.15 13.04 -6.72
N SER A 131 -0.10 13.09 -7.55
CA SER A 131 0.49 11.91 -8.17
C SER A 131 1.27 11.03 -7.18
N TRP A 132 1.75 11.61 -6.09
CA TRP A 132 2.42 10.91 -5.00
C TRP A 132 1.52 10.86 -3.76
N ARG A 133 1.13 9.67 -3.35
CA ARG A 133 0.29 9.41 -2.17
C ARG A 133 0.88 8.22 -1.44
N GLY A 134 1.76 8.51 -0.49
CA GLY A 134 2.61 7.49 0.13
C GLY A 134 2.37 7.29 1.61
N GLN A 135 2.82 6.13 2.07
CA GLN A 135 3.00 5.77 3.46
C GLN A 135 4.45 5.35 3.68
N HIS A 136 5.10 5.93 4.65
CA HIS A 136 6.42 5.54 5.12
C HIS A 136 6.28 4.55 6.29
N LEU A 137 7.12 3.51 6.30
CA LEU A 137 7.23 2.56 7.41
C LEU A 137 8.69 2.36 7.79
N ASP A 138 9.04 2.73 9.01
CA ASP A 138 10.37 2.53 9.57
C ASP A 138 10.49 1.11 10.16
N CYS A 139 11.07 0.23 9.37
CA CYS A 139 11.36 -1.14 9.78
C CYS A 139 12.74 -1.29 10.43
N ALA A 140 13.61 -0.29 10.31
CA ALA A 140 14.94 -0.32 10.96
C ALA A 140 14.82 -0.16 12.47
N ARG A 141 14.07 0.84 12.96
CA ARG A 141 13.87 1.06 14.39
C ARG A 141 12.91 0.07 15.02
N HIS A 142 11.98 -0.47 14.22
CA HIS A 142 11.07 -1.52 14.66
C HIS A 142 10.83 -2.53 13.54
N TYR A 143 11.13 -3.81 13.81
CA TYR A 143 10.85 -4.89 12.86
C TYR A 143 9.34 -5.19 12.81
N TYR A 144 8.80 -5.26 11.61
CA TYR A 144 7.43 -5.69 11.35
C TYR A 144 7.44 -6.98 10.55
N GLU A 145 6.66 -7.96 11.00
CA GLU A 145 6.46 -9.21 10.28
C GLU A 145 5.88 -8.95 8.87
N VAL A 146 6.27 -9.77 7.90
CA VAL A 146 5.82 -9.65 6.50
C VAL A 146 4.31 -9.52 6.39
N ASP A 147 3.55 -10.33 7.13
CA ASP A 147 2.08 -10.28 7.09
C ASP A 147 1.51 -8.96 7.62
N SER A 148 2.22 -8.25 8.48
CA SER A 148 1.85 -6.91 8.93
C SER A 148 2.05 -5.86 7.84
N ILE A 149 3.13 -5.99 7.07
CA ILE A 149 3.40 -5.14 5.91
C ILE A 149 2.36 -5.38 4.82
N LEU A 150 2.02 -6.64 4.53
CA LEU A 150 0.97 -6.96 3.55
C LEU A 150 -0.38 -6.35 3.94
N ARG A 151 -0.76 -6.42 5.23
CA ARG A 151 -1.97 -5.75 5.73
C ARG A 151 -1.92 -4.22 5.59
N LEU A 152 -0.76 -3.61 5.81
CA LEU A 152 -0.59 -2.17 5.57
C LEU A 152 -0.80 -1.82 4.09
N LEU A 153 -0.25 -2.60 3.17
CA LEU A 153 -0.44 -2.43 1.72
C LEU A 153 -1.92 -2.57 1.33
N ASP A 154 -2.63 -3.55 1.91
CA ASP A 154 -4.07 -3.69 1.71
C ASP A 154 -4.83 -2.42 2.16
N LEU A 155 -4.54 -1.90 3.36
CA LEU A 155 -5.15 -0.66 3.86
C LEU A 155 -4.82 0.55 2.98
N MET A 156 -3.57 0.64 2.50
CA MET A 156 -3.15 1.67 1.54
C MET A 156 -3.99 1.61 0.26
N SER A 157 -4.27 0.41 -0.25
CA SER A 157 -5.07 0.22 -1.45
C SER A 157 -6.51 0.69 -1.29
N PHE A 158 -7.15 0.44 -0.15
CA PHE A 158 -8.50 0.95 0.16
C PHE A 158 -8.57 2.49 0.18
N LEU A 159 -7.45 3.14 0.51
CA LEU A 159 -7.32 4.60 0.51
C LEU A 159 -6.74 5.16 -0.81
N LYS A 160 -6.55 4.30 -1.81
CA LYS A 160 -5.95 4.64 -3.11
C LYS A 160 -4.56 5.29 -2.99
N LEU A 161 -3.78 4.92 -1.98
CA LEU A 161 -2.37 5.29 -1.86
C LEU A 161 -1.55 4.47 -2.86
N ASN A 162 -0.48 5.06 -3.43
CA ASN A 162 0.25 4.46 -4.54
C ASN A 162 1.77 4.35 -4.32
N ARG A 163 2.27 4.74 -3.15
CA ARG A 163 3.71 4.66 -2.82
C ARG A 163 3.90 4.11 -1.43
N PHE A 164 4.66 3.02 -1.32
CA PHE A 164 5.12 2.49 -0.05
C PHE A 164 6.61 2.78 0.11
N HIS A 165 6.94 3.69 1.02
CA HIS A 165 8.30 4.04 1.36
C HIS A 165 8.77 3.14 2.50
N TRP A 166 9.67 2.22 2.19
CA TRP A 166 10.10 1.16 3.08
C TRP A 166 11.51 1.42 3.61
N HIS A 167 11.61 1.93 4.83
CA HIS A 167 12.86 2.24 5.49
C HIS A 167 13.43 0.99 6.17
N LEU A 168 14.49 0.44 5.59
CA LEU A 168 15.00 -0.90 5.88
C LEU A 168 16.28 -0.92 6.71
N ILE A 169 17.02 0.17 6.69
CA ILE A 169 18.39 0.27 7.20
C ILE A 169 18.57 1.58 7.93
N ASP A 170 19.13 1.52 9.13
CA ASP A 170 19.52 2.67 9.92
C ASP A 170 20.56 2.24 10.97
N ASP A 171 20.91 3.11 11.92
CA ASP A 171 21.83 2.82 13.02
C ASP A 171 21.42 1.57 13.83
N GLU A 172 20.13 1.33 13.96
CA GLU A 172 19.57 0.27 14.82
C GLU A 172 19.42 -1.09 14.16
N ALA A 173 19.51 -1.17 12.82
CA ALA A 173 19.45 -2.43 12.11
C ALA A 173 19.80 -2.34 10.62
N PHE A 174 20.27 -3.46 10.09
CA PHE A 174 20.28 -3.76 8.65
C PHE A 174 19.33 -4.94 8.41
N ARG A 175 18.17 -4.69 7.78
CA ARG A 175 17.09 -5.68 7.70
C ARG A 175 17.13 -6.59 6.47
N LEU A 176 17.87 -6.22 5.42
CA LEU A 176 17.92 -7.00 4.17
C LEU A 176 18.96 -8.12 4.26
N GLU A 177 18.56 -9.32 3.90
CA GLU A 177 19.48 -10.44 3.71
C GLU A 177 20.14 -10.35 2.32
N LEU A 178 21.40 -9.93 2.30
CA LEU A 178 22.19 -9.82 1.08
C LEU A 178 23.10 -11.03 0.93
N SER A 179 22.96 -11.77 -0.18
CA SER A 179 23.81 -12.94 -0.47
C SER A 179 25.30 -12.58 -0.62
N SER A 180 25.59 -11.35 -1.03
CA SER A 180 26.97 -10.84 -1.15
C SER A 180 27.64 -10.53 0.19
N VAL A 181 26.85 -10.19 1.22
CA VAL A 181 27.33 -9.87 2.59
C VAL A 181 26.33 -10.41 3.62
N PRO A 182 26.21 -11.73 3.76
CA PRO A 182 25.19 -12.35 4.61
C PRO A 182 25.32 -11.99 6.10
N GLU A 183 26.52 -11.62 6.54
CA GLU A 183 26.78 -11.26 7.92
C GLU A 183 26.09 -9.97 8.36
N LEU A 184 25.76 -9.06 7.46
CA LEU A 184 25.10 -7.79 7.79
C LEU A 184 23.78 -8.06 8.54
N ALA A 185 22.82 -8.67 7.87
CA ALA A 185 21.52 -8.97 8.46
C ALA A 185 21.64 -9.96 9.62
N ALA A 186 22.51 -11.01 9.51
CA ALA A 186 22.70 -12.02 10.55
C ALA A 186 23.18 -11.41 11.87
N ARG A 187 24.05 -10.39 11.84
CA ARG A 187 24.62 -9.77 13.05
C ARG A 187 23.83 -8.56 13.53
N THR A 188 23.10 -7.87 12.67
CA THR A 188 22.45 -6.59 12.98
C THR A 188 20.92 -6.62 12.83
N GLY A 189 20.34 -7.72 12.37
CA GLY A 189 18.88 -7.91 12.32
C GLY A 189 18.22 -7.96 13.70
N MET A 190 18.98 -8.33 14.74
CA MET A 190 18.53 -8.37 16.13
C MET A 190 19.25 -7.31 16.95
N ARG A 191 18.54 -6.68 17.90
CA ARG A 191 19.12 -5.73 18.87
C ARG A 191 18.71 -6.07 20.29
N GLY A 192 19.51 -5.64 21.25
CA GLY A 192 19.24 -5.87 22.67
C GLY A 192 20.48 -6.30 23.43
N HIS A 193 20.28 -6.78 24.68
CA HIS A 193 21.39 -7.26 25.51
C HIS A 193 22.05 -8.48 24.86
N GLY A 194 23.37 -8.41 24.69
CA GLY A 194 24.16 -9.47 24.04
C GLY A 194 24.15 -9.47 22.53
N CYS A 195 23.43 -8.54 21.86
CA CYS A 195 23.46 -8.36 20.43
C CYS A 195 24.57 -7.39 19.99
N THR A 196 24.93 -7.42 18.70
CA THR A 196 25.86 -6.47 18.07
C THR A 196 25.34 -5.03 18.18
N ILE A 197 24.03 -4.85 18.01
CA ILE A 197 23.34 -3.56 18.21
C ILE A 197 22.72 -3.57 19.61
N PRO A 198 23.00 -2.56 20.44
CA PRO A 198 22.44 -2.47 21.79
C PRO A 198 20.93 -2.21 21.76
N GLY A 199 20.26 -2.45 22.88
CA GLY A 199 18.86 -2.08 23.07
C GLY A 199 18.70 -0.56 23.14
N VAL A 200 17.80 -0.01 22.32
CA VAL A 200 17.43 1.41 22.26
C VAL A 200 15.91 1.56 22.18
N PHE A 201 15.40 2.76 22.45
CA PHE A 201 13.95 3.06 22.42
C PHE A 201 13.08 2.17 23.31
N GLY A 202 13.54 1.91 24.51
CA GLY A 202 12.87 1.00 25.44
C GLY A 202 13.31 -0.45 25.25
N GLY A 203 13.74 -1.06 26.32
CA GLY A 203 14.21 -2.44 26.31
C GLY A 203 13.05 -3.43 26.35
N SER A 204 13.13 -4.50 25.59
CA SER A 204 12.39 -5.73 25.87
C SER A 204 13.17 -6.59 26.86
N LYS A 205 12.51 -7.63 27.40
CA LYS A 205 13.18 -8.61 28.28
C LYS A 205 14.24 -9.47 27.58
N GLY A 206 14.36 -9.36 26.26
CA GLY A 206 15.30 -10.08 25.40
C GLY A 206 15.56 -9.39 24.08
N PRO A 207 16.38 -9.97 23.20
CA PRO A 207 16.62 -9.46 21.86
C PRO A 207 15.32 -9.34 21.05
N THR A 208 15.21 -8.25 20.27
CA THR A 208 14.08 -7.99 19.37
C THR A 208 14.59 -7.66 17.98
N GLY A 209 13.84 -8.02 16.96
CA GLY A 209 14.17 -7.73 15.57
C GLY A 209 13.75 -8.83 14.63
N GLY A 210 14.39 -8.85 13.48
CA GLY A 210 14.19 -9.77 12.38
C GLY A 210 14.84 -9.23 11.12
N THR A 211 14.77 -10.01 10.05
CA THR A 211 15.32 -9.70 8.73
C THR A 211 14.31 -10.03 7.65
N TYR A 212 14.52 -9.51 6.45
CA TYR A 212 13.72 -9.84 5.28
C TYR A 212 14.59 -10.58 4.28
N SER A 213 14.22 -11.81 3.97
CA SER A 213 14.84 -12.62 2.94
C SER A 213 14.51 -12.07 1.54
N ALA A 214 15.22 -12.52 0.52
CA ALA A 214 14.90 -12.18 -0.87
C ALA A 214 13.48 -12.64 -1.26
N GLU A 215 13.00 -13.74 -0.69
CA GLU A 215 11.63 -14.23 -0.89
C GLU A 215 10.60 -13.31 -0.23
N ASP A 216 10.85 -12.85 1.00
CA ASP A 216 10.01 -11.89 1.72
C ASP A 216 9.89 -10.58 0.94
N VAL A 217 11.03 -10.07 0.45
CA VAL A 217 11.06 -8.85 -0.37
C VAL A 217 10.25 -9.02 -1.65
N SER A 218 10.44 -10.14 -2.37
CA SER A 218 9.68 -10.45 -3.58
C SER A 218 8.18 -10.52 -3.30
N ARG A 219 7.78 -11.22 -2.25
CA ARG A 219 6.38 -11.36 -1.82
C ARG A 219 5.74 -9.99 -1.53
N ILE A 220 6.45 -9.10 -0.85
CA ILE A 220 5.96 -7.73 -0.55
C ILE A 220 5.82 -6.91 -1.82
N ILE A 221 6.82 -6.95 -2.71
CA ILE A 221 6.80 -6.19 -3.98
C ILE A 221 5.69 -6.68 -4.90
N GLU A 222 5.54 -7.99 -5.06
CA GLU A 222 4.49 -8.59 -5.89
C GLU A 222 3.08 -8.23 -5.37
N HIS A 223 2.89 -8.32 -4.05
CA HIS A 223 1.62 -7.93 -3.43
C HIS A 223 1.33 -6.44 -3.64
N ALA A 224 2.29 -5.55 -3.36
CA ALA A 224 2.14 -4.12 -3.60
C ALA A 224 1.80 -3.82 -5.07
N SER A 225 2.53 -4.44 -6.01
CA SER A 225 2.30 -4.28 -7.44
C SER A 225 0.89 -4.70 -7.85
N SER A 226 0.38 -5.80 -7.29
CA SER A 226 -1.00 -6.26 -7.56
C SER A 226 -2.07 -5.29 -7.08
N LEU A 227 -1.75 -4.45 -6.10
CA LEU A 227 -2.61 -3.39 -5.56
C LEU A 227 -2.36 -2.01 -6.20
N GLY A 228 -1.52 -1.93 -7.23
CA GLY A 228 -1.15 -0.68 -7.89
C GLY A 228 -0.22 0.22 -7.06
N ILE A 229 0.50 -0.34 -6.09
CA ILE A 229 1.42 0.37 -5.20
C ILE A 229 2.85 0.10 -5.62
N SER A 230 3.64 1.16 -5.80
CA SER A 230 5.10 1.04 -6.01
C SER A 230 5.81 1.06 -4.68
N VAL A 231 6.73 0.10 -4.48
CA VAL A 231 7.62 0.05 -3.32
C VAL A 231 8.86 0.87 -3.59
N MET A 232 9.23 1.72 -2.63
CA MET A 232 10.46 2.50 -2.64
C MET A 232 11.29 2.12 -1.42
N PRO A 233 12.28 1.25 -1.56
CA PRO A 233 13.18 0.90 -0.47
C PRO A 233 14.12 2.07 -0.17
N GLU A 234 14.36 2.32 1.10
CA GLU A 234 15.31 3.29 1.59
C GLU A 234 16.51 2.61 2.24
N ILE A 235 17.69 3.04 1.81
CA ILE A 235 19.00 2.61 2.32
C ILE A 235 19.78 3.86 2.70
N GLU A 236 20.13 3.99 3.97
CA GLU A 236 20.80 5.15 4.53
C GLU A 236 22.30 5.12 4.29
N ILE A 237 22.81 6.15 3.63
CA ILE A 237 24.23 6.50 3.45
C ILE A 237 24.36 8.01 3.23
N PRO A 238 25.48 8.65 3.64
CA PRO A 238 26.62 8.11 4.39
C PRO A 238 26.37 8.02 5.89
N ALA A 239 25.40 8.73 6.46
CA ALA A 239 25.06 8.71 7.88
C ALA A 239 24.04 7.58 8.18
N HIS A 240 23.66 7.45 9.45
CA HIS A 240 22.77 6.39 9.91
C HIS A 240 23.22 4.97 9.54
N SER A 241 24.54 4.75 9.54
CA SER A 241 25.19 3.54 9.04
C SER A 241 25.83 2.69 10.15
N LEU A 242 25.49 2.93 11.43
CA LEU A 242 26.12 2.21 12.56
C LEU A 242 25.96 0.69 12.40
N ALA A 243 24.78 0.20 12.02
CA ALA A 243 24.57 -1.23 11.83
C ALA A 243 25.51 -1.82 10.78
N LEU A 244 25.72 -1.11 9.66
CA LEU A 244 26.68 -1.48 8.62
C LEU A 244 28.11 -1.49 9.17
N LEU A 245 28.53 -0.42 9.87
CA LEU A 245 29.88 -0.24 10.36
C LEU A 245 30.25 -1.17 11.51
N LYS A 246 29.27 -1.74 12.22
CA LYS A 246 29.51 -2.82 13.19
C LYS A 246 29.93 -4.14 12.54
N VAL A 247 29.73 -4.28 11.25
CA VAL A 247 30.11 -5.49 10.47
C VAL A 247 31.28 -5.19 9.54
N ILE A 248 31.34 -4.01 8.94
CA ILE A 248 32.34 -3.58 7.98
C ILE A 248 33.01 -2.28 8.48
N PRO A 249 33.81 -2.34 9.57
CA PRO A 249 34.36 -1.15 10.21
C PRO A 249 35.34 -0.37 9.36
N GLU A 250 35.93 -0.98 8.34
CA GLU A 250 36.86 -0.34 7.39
C GLU A 250 36.17 0.72 6.50
N MET A 251 34.84 0.72 6.40
CA MET A 251 34.08 1.75 5.67
C MET A 251 33.85 3.01 6.49
N ARG A 252 34.25 3.02 7.75
CA ARG A 252 34.01 4.16 8.64
C ARG A 252 34.81 5.38 8.17
N ASP A 253 34.16 6.55 8.24
CA ASP A 253 34.85 7.83 8.10
C ASP A 253 35.76 8.06 9.33
N PRO A 254 37.10 8.14 9.17
CA PRO A 254 38.01 8.39 10.27
C PRO A 254 37.86 9.77 10.91
N GLU A 255 37.21 10.70 10.22
CA GLU A 255 36.94 12.06 10.70
C GLU A 255 35.50 12.24 11.22
N ASP A 256 34.74 11.14 11.32
CA ASP A 256 33.36 11.19 11.81
C ASP A 256 33.30 11.70 13.27
N LYS A 257 32.56 12.80 13.41
CA LYS A 257 32.29 13.47 14.70
C LYS A 257 30.80 13.37 15.07
N SER A 258 30.06 12.40 14.55
CA SER A 258 28.64 12.25 14.80
C SER A 258 28.31 12.12 16.29
N PHE A 259 29.24 11.59 17.10
CA PHE A 259 29.13 11.55 18.54
C PHE A 259 28.85 12.93 19.18
N GLU A 260 29.45 13.99 18.65
CA GLU A 260 29.30 15.34 19.17
C GLU A 260 27.96 16.00 18.76
N VAL A 261 27.34 15.53 17.70
CA VAL A 261 26.18 16.17 17.07
C VAL A 261 24.95 15.27 16.92
N SER A 262 25.08 13.97 17.11
CA SER A 262 23.96 13.02 16.98
C SER A 262 22.97 13.18 18.12
N VAL A 263 21.71 13.47 17.76
CA VAL A 263 20.61 13.56 18.74
C VAL A 263 20.20 12.20 19.31
N GLN A 264 20.55 11.09 18.64
CA GLN A 264 20.33 9.73 19.10
C GLN A 264 21.44 9.23 20.01
N GLY A 265 22.54 9.96 20.15
CA GLY A 265 23.69 9.58 20.98
C GLY A 265 24.57 8.48 20.38
N TYR A 266 24.47 8.22 19.08
CA TYR A 266 25.39 7.34 18.36
C TYR A 266 26.65 8.09 17.93
N SER A 267 27.78 7.42 18.06
CA SER A 267 29.05 7.84 17.50
C SER A 267 29.43 6.89 16.37
N GLU A 268 30.26 7.41 15.46
CA GLU A 268 30.90 6.57 14.45
C GLU A 268 29.89 5.87 13.52
N ASN A 269 28.86 6.60 13.10
CA ASN A 269 27.79 6.07 12.25
C ASN A 269 27.83 6.59 10.81
N THR A 270 28.97 7.16 10.38
CA THR A 270 29.14 7.73 9.04
C THR A 270 30.18 6.92 8.25
N ILE A 271 29.85 6.57 7.03
CA ILE A 271 30.77 5.93 6.07
C ILE A 271 31.51 6.98 5.22
N ASN A 272 32.75 6.64 4.79
CA ASN A 272 33.57 7.45 3.91
C ASN A 272 33.37 7.09 2.45
#